data_4db4e5aedadd524bb03822cbdfe70e4d
#
_entry.id   4db4e5aedadd524bb03822cbdfe70e4d
#
_cell.length_a   1.000
_cell.length_b   1.000
_cell.length_c   1.000
_cell.angle_alpha   90.00
_cell.angle_beta   90.00
_cell.angle_gamma   90.00
#
_symmetry.space_group_name_H-M   'P 1'
#
loop_
_entity.id
_entity.type
_entity.pdbx_description
1 polymer ?
#
loop_
_entity_poly.entity_id
_entity_poly.type
_entity_poly.pdbx_seq_one_letter_code
_entity_poly.pdbx_strand_id
1 'polypeptide(L)'
;RFREKGWIPAPTLAGRDDPGHKQMRAMFNEAFKPSRIKQIDPRVEGLSYELIDGFLADGQCDWVSQFCIPLPLFIIGEQMGAAREDMWRIKGWTDAFFHRISMMLPEDRHLEMVDREIEAQHYFQPIFERLRAKPDESLISVLVNTVIDGWGRPLNDNELHAELMA
;
A
#
# COMPACT_ATOMS: atom_id res chain seq x y z
N ARG A 1 0.00 19.88 9.56
CA ARG A 1 -1.24 19.16 9.25
C ARG A 1 -1.20 17.70 9.74
N PHE A 2 -0.17 16.90 9.43
CA PHE A 2 -0.09 15.51 9.92
C PHE A 2 -0.23 15.41 11.45
N ARG A 3 0.41 16.32 12.23
CA ARG A 3 0.30 16.34 13.70
C ARG A 3 -1.09 16.64 14.23
N GLU A 4 -1.90 17.32 13.45
CA GLU A 4 -3.23 17.80 13.88
C GLU A 4 -4.36 16.85 13.42
N LYS A 5 -4.19 16.22 12.26
CA LYS A 5 -5.27 15.53 11.55
C LYS A 5 -4.98 14.08 11.23
N GLY A 6 -3.73 13.61 11.39
CA GLY A 6 -3.33 12.27 10.99
C GLY A 6 -2.12 11.76 11.76
N TRP A 7 -1.34 10.92 11.12
CA TRP A 7 -0.13 10.30 11.69
C TRP A 7 1.11 10.91 11.06
N ILE A 8 2.13 11.16 11.90
CA ILE A 8 3.37 11.78 11.45
C ILE A 8 4.16 10.77 10.60
N PRO A 9 4.61 11.14 9.38
CA PRO A 9 5.45 10.27 8.58
C PRO A 9 6.70 9.82 9.35
N ALA A 10 6.93 8.51 9.33
CA ALA A 10 8.12 7.87 9.92
C ALA A 10 9.08 7.45 8.79
N PRO A 11 10.38 7.22 9.09
CA PRO A 11 11.30 6.64 8.11
C PRO A 11 10.81 5.26 7.66
N THR A 12 10.66 5.09 6.34
CA THR A 12 10.26 3.84 5.71
C THR A 12 11.44 2.89 5.57
N LEU A 13 11.21 1.66 5.10
CA LEU A 13 12.28 0.72 4.78
C LEU A 13 13.35 1.34 3.89
N ALA A 14 12.94 2.05 2.84
CA ALA A 14 13.86 2.71 1.91
C ALA A 14 14.64 3.89 2.52
N GLY A 15 14.13 4.48 3.61
CA GLY A 15 14.74 5.61 4.31
C GLY A 15 15.52 5.24 5.56
N ARG A 16 15.80 3.95 5.79
CA ARG A 16 16.53 3.46 6.98
C ARG A 16 17.90 2.91 6.60
N ASP A 17 18.85 3.08 7.52
CA ASP A 17 20.16 2.44 7.50
C ASP A 17 20.22 1.24 8.46
N ASP A 18 21.26 0.41 8.34
CA ASP A 18 21.51 -0.69 9.24
C ASP A 18 21.78 -0.18 10.69
N PRO A 19 21.36 -0.93 11.70
CA PRO A 19 20.71 -2.24 11.65
C PRO A 19 19.21 -2.22 11.37
N GLY A 20 18.56 -1.06 11.45
CA GLY A 20 17.10 -0.91 11.31
C GLY A 20 16.57 -1.36 9.95
N HIS A 21 17.27 -1.04 8.87
CA HIS A 21 16.94 -1.49 7.53
C HIS A 21 16.91 -3.03 7.44
N LYS A 22 17.99 -3.69 7.89
CA LYS A 22 18.10 -5.15 7.84
C LYS A 22 17.01 -5.87 8.64
N GLN A 23 16.70 -5.35 9.83
CA GLN A 23 15.67 -5.89 10.71
C GLN A 23 14.27 -5.78 10.06
N MET A 24 13.96 -4.60 9.54
CA MET A 24 12.69 -4.35 8.88
C MET A 24 12.57 -5.11 7.55
N ARG A 25 13.65 -5.19 6.76
CA ARG A 25 13.71 -5.98 5.52
C ARG A 25 13.41 -7.46 5.76
N ALA A 26 13.86 -8.02 6.89
CA ALA A 26 13.57 -9.42 7.23
C ALA A 26 12.06 -9.67 7.41
N MET A 27 11.32 -8.72 8.02
CA MET A 27 9.85 -8.77 8.11
C MET A 27 9.20 -8.75 6.72
N PHE A 28 9.63 -7.84 5.83
CA PHE A 28 9.12 -7.79 4.46
C PHE A 28 9.44 -9.07 3.67
N ASN A 29 10.65 -9.64 3.84
CA ASN A 29 11.00 -10.91 3.19
C ASN A 29 10.09 -12.06 3.61
N GLU A 30 9.64 -12.09 4.87
CA GLU A 30 8.64 -13.07 5.33
C GLU A 30 7.26 -12.80 4.72
N ALA A 31 6.86 -11.53 4.59
CA ALA A 31 5.60 -11.15 3.97
C ALA A 31 5.55 -11.52 2.47
N PHE A 32 6.67 -11.40 1.75
CA PHE A 32 6.80 -11.65 0.32
C PHE A 32 7.50 -12.98 -0.02
N LYS A 33 7.50 -13.94 0.90
CA LYS A 33 8.12 -15.25 0.62
C LYS A 33 7.44 -15.98 -0.55
N PRO A 34 8.17 -16.82 -1.31
CA PRO A 34 7.66 -17.46 -2.52
C PRO A 34 6.35 -18.23 -2.34
N SER A 35 6.15 -18.87 -1.17
CA SER A 35 4.90 -19.60 -0.89
C SER A 35 3.67 -18.68 -0.80
N ARG A 36 3.83 -17.44 -0.31
CA ARG A 36 2.74 -16.45 -0.27
C ARG A 36 2.48 -15.87 -1.64
N ILE A 37 3.53 -15.54 -2.39
CA ILE A 37 3.41 -15.05 -3.76
C ILE A 37 2.66 -16.07 -4.62
N LYS A 38 3.01 -17.36 -4.52
CA LYS A 38 2.32 -18.42 -5.26
C LYS A 38 0.82 -18.53 -4.95
N GLN A 39 0.37 -18.13 -3.77
CA GLN A 39 -1.06 -18.12 -3.42
C GLN A 39 -1.83 -17.03 -4.17
N ILE A 40 -1.15 -16.00 -4.66
CA ILE A 40 -1.75 -14.88 -5.41
C ILE A 40 -1.86 -15.22 -6.91
N ASP A 41 -1.07 -16.17 -7.43
CA ASP A 41 -1.04 -16.50 -8.87
C ASP A 41 -2.43 -16.72 -9.49
N PRO A 42 -3.35 -17.54 -8.91
CA PRO A 42 -4.67 -17.74 -9.50
C PRO A 42 -5.51 -16.44 -9.54
N ARG A 43 -5.29 -15.55 -8.59
CA ARG A 43 -5.99 -14.25 -8.55
C ARG A 43 -5.45 -13.31 -9.61
N VAL A 44 -4.12 -13.28 -9.81
CA VAL A 44 -3.46 -12.50 -10.88
C VAL A 44 -3.96 -12.98 -12.25
N GLU A 45 -3.98 -14.29 -12.46
CA GLU A 45 -4.47 -14.88 -13.71
C GLU A 45 -5.95 -14.53 -13.97
N GLY A 46 -6.83 -14.74 -12.98
CA GLY A 46 -8.25 -14.44 -13.11
C GLY A 46 -8.52 -12.96 -13.37
N LEU A 47 -7.84 -12.06 -12.66
CA LEU A 47 -7.95 -10.63 -12.89
C LEU A 47 -7.42 -10.22 -14.26
N SER A 48 -6.35 -10.87 -14.75
CA SER A 48 -5.80 -10.60 -16.08
C SER A 48 -6.83 -10.91 -17.17
N TYR A 49 -7.52 -12.06 -17.08
CA TYR A 49 -8.61 -12.39 -17.99
C TYR A 49 -9.77 -11.40 -17.88
N GLU A 50 -10.20 -11.06 -16.66
CA GLU A 50 -11.27 -10.09 -16.44
C GLU A 50 -10.99 -8.74 -17.13
N LEU A 51 -9.76 -8.22 -16.98
CA LEU A 51 -9.36 -6.96 -17.59
C LEU A 51 -9.27 -7.04 -19.11
N ILE A 52 -8.73 -8.14 -19.66
CA ILE A 52 -8.63 -8.37 -21.12
C ILE A 52 -10.02 -8.49 -21.73
N ASP A 53 -10.90 -9.26 -21.12
CA ASP A 53 -12.28 -9.44 -21.59
C ASP A 53 -13.04 -8.10 -21.67
N GLY A 54 -12.68 -7.13 -20.80
CA GLY A 54 -13.28 -5.81 -20.78
C GLY A 54 -13.06 -4.97 -22.06
N PHE A 55 -12.01 -5.25 -22.83
CA PHE A 55 -11.70 -4.54 -24.08
C PHE A 55 -11.53 -5.46 -25.31
N LEU A 56 -11.60 -6.77 -25.13
CA LEU A 56 -11.35 -7.73 -26.21
C LEU A 56 -12.26 -7.53 -27.42
N ALA A 57 -13.54 -7.21 -27.18
CA ALA A 57 -14.53 -6.99 -28.24
C ALA A 57 -14.26 -5.72 -29.06
N ASP A 58 -13.55 -4.74 -28.49
CA ASP A 58 -13.25 -3.47 -29.17
C ASP A 58 -12.10 -3.60 -30.17
N GLY A 59 -11.34 -4.70 -30.13
CA GLY A 59 -10.21 -4.97 -31.02
C GLY A 59 -9.01 -4.01 -30.85
N GLN A 60 -9.09 -3.09 -29.91
CA GLN A 60 -8.05 -2.11 -29.53
C GLN A 60 -8.22 -1.70 -28.08
N CYS A 61 -7.14 -1.24 -27.44
CA CYS A 61 -7.20 -0.74 -26.07
C CYS A 61 -6.11 0.31 -25.78
N ASP A 62 -6.32 1.10 -24.76
CA ASP A 62 -5.22 1.77 -24.06
C ASP A 62 -4.65 0.79 -23.03
N TRP A 63 -3.59 0.08 -23.40
CA TRP A 63 -2.97 -0.96 -22.60
C TRP A 63 -2.55 -0.47 -21.21
N VAL A 64 -2.08 0.77 -21.10
CA VAL A 64 -1.64 1.34 -19.82
C VAL A 64 -2.82 1.54 -18.88
N SER A 65 -3.85 2.24 -19.33
CA SER A 65 -4.99 2.57 -18.47
C SER A 65 -5.94 1.40 -18.22
N GLN A 66 -6.06 0.47 -19.19
CA GLN A 66 -7.02 -0.63 -19.12
C GLN A 66 -6.42 -1.93 -18.55
N PHE A 67 -5.07 -2.06 -18.51
CA PHE A 67 -4.42 -3.28 -18.01
C PHE A 67 -3.26 -2.99 -17.05
N CYS A 68 -2.23 -2.22 -17.48
CA CYS A 68 -1.01 -2.08 -16.69
C CYS A 68 -1.20 -1.37 -15.35
N ILE A 69 -2.14 -0.43 -15.26
CA ILE A 69 -2.47 0.25 -14.00
C ILE A 69 -3.43 -0.59 -13.15
N PRO A 70 -4.59 -1.06 -13.65
CA PRO A 70 -5.55 -1.75 -12.79
C PRO A 70 -5.05 -3.11 -12.28
N LEU A 71 -4.28 -3.87 -13.04
CA LEU A 71 -3.82 -5.18 -12.59
C LEU A 71 -3.04 -5.12 -11.27
N PRO A 72 -1.89 -4.43 -11.17
CA PRO A 72 -1.17 -4.33 -9.90
C PRO A 72 -1.95 -3.58 -8.83
N LEU A 73 -2.71 -2.54 -9.19
CA LEU A 73 -3.51 -1.76 -8.25
C LEU A 73 -4.53 -2.63 -7.51
N PHE A 74 -5.28 -3.47 -8.23
CA PHE A 74 -6.26 -4.35 -7.61
C PHE A 74 -5.59 -5.45 -6.78
N ILE A 75 -4.52 -6.06 -7.28
CA ILE A 75 -3.80 -7.11 -6.55
C ILE A 75 -3.24 -6.55 -5.23
N ILE A 76 -2.51 -5.44 -5.25
CA ILE A 76 -1.93 -4.89 -4.02
C ILE A 76 -3.00 -4.34 -3.09
N GLY A 77 -4.03 -3.69 -3.60
CA GLY A 77 -5.12 -3.16 -2.79
C GLY A 77 -5.88 -4.26 -2.04
N GLU A 78 -6.15 -5.40 -2.69
CA GLU A 78 -6.73 -6.59 -2.06
C GLU A 78 -5.81 -7.12 -0.94
N GLN A 79 -4.49 -7.17 -1.16
CA GLN A 79 -3.52 -7.60 -0.14
C GLN A 79 -3.41 -6.61 1.03
N MET A 80 -3.78 -5.36 0.81
CA MET A 80 -3.88 -4.32 1.84
C MET A 80 -5.25 -4.28 2.53
N GLY A 81 -6.16 -5.20 2.18
CA GLY A 81 -7.49 -5.30 2.78
C GLY A 81 -8.45 -4.20 2.37
N ALA A 82 -8.17 -3.50 1.28
CA ALA A 82 -9.02 -2.45 0.74
C ALA A 82 -10.19 -3.01 -0.07
N ALA A 83 -11.30 -2.28 -0.09
CA ALA A 83 -12.47 -2.65 -0.90
C ALA A 83 -12.19 -2.38 -2.39
N ARG A 84 -12.73 -3.24 -3.27
CA ARG A 84 -12.52 -3.16 -4.71
C ARG A 84 -13.00 -1.83 -5.31
N GLU A 85 -14.09 -1.31 -4.83
CA GLU A 85 -14.66 -0.03 -5.25
C GLU A 85 -13.78 1.18 -4.92
N ASP A 86 -12.87 1.05 -3.94
CA ASP A 86 -11.97 2.12 -3.51
C ASP A 86 -10.62 2.14 -4.25
N MET A 87 -10.36 1.21 -5.16
CA MET A 87 -9.03 1.06 -5.80
C MET A 87 -8.58 2.32 -6.53
N TRP A 88 -9.46 3.01 -7.25
CA TRP A 88 -9.11 4.25 -7.93
C TRP A 88 -8.90 5.42 -6.97
N ARG A 89 -9.54 5.40 -5.81
CA ARG A 89 -9.29 6.34 -4.72
C ARG A 89 -7.90 6.11 -4.12
N ILE A 90 -7.51 4.85 -3.91
CA ILE A 90 -6.16 4.46 -3.48
C ILE A 90 -5.12 4.92 -4.49
N LYS A 91 -5.36 4.72 -5.80
CA LYS A 91 -4.50 5.25 -6.86
C LYS A 91 -4.30 6.76 -6.71
N GLY A 92 -5.38 7.51 -6.45
CA GLY A 92 -5.32 8.95 -6.25
C GLY A 92 -4.47 9.36 -5.03
N TRP A 93 -4.48 8.59 -3.95
CA TRP A 93 -3.62 8.82 -2.78
C TRP A 93 -2.15 8.51 -3.07
N THR A 94 -1.89 7.40 -3.77
CA THR A 94 -0.51 7.05 -4.19
C THR A 94 0.06 8.13 -5.11
N ASP A 95 -0.71 8.61 -6.07
CA ASP A 95 -0.29 9.72 -6.94
C ASP A 95 0.02 10.99 -6.13
N ALA A 96 -0.81 11.31 -5.14
CA ALA A 96 -0.59 12.44 -4.25
C ALA A 96 0.74 12.33 -3.48
N PHE A 97 1.05 11.13 -2.95
CA PHE A 97 2.32 10.86 -2.29
C PHE A 97 3.51 11.09 -3.23
N PHE A 98 3.50 10.50 -4.44
CA PHE A 98 4.59 10.69 -5.40
C PHE A 98 4.73 12.14 -5.87
N HIS A 99 3.63 12.84 -6.09
CA HIS A 99 3.65 14.27 -6.40
C HIS A 99 4.30 15.08 -5.27
N ARG A 100 3.96 14.78 -4.01
CA ARG A 100 4.51 15.48 -2.85
C ARG A 100 6.02 15.27 -2.71
N ILE A 101 6.51 14.03 -2.84
CA ILE A 101 7.95 13.74 -2.69
C ILE A 101 8.79 14.23 -3.87
N SER A 102 8.18 14.48 -5.03
CA SER A 102 8.89 15.02 -6.19
C SER A 102 9.42 16.45 -5.97
N MET A 103 8.94 17.14 -4.93
CA MET A 103 9.30 18.51 -4.55
C MET A 103 9.15 19.56 -5.68
N MET A 104 8.38 19.24 -6.73
CA MET A 104 8.15 20.10 -7.90
C MET A 104 6.83 20.86 -7.85
N LEU A 105 6.10 20.79 -6.72
CA LEU A 105 4.79 21.40 -6.57
C LEU A 105 4.86 22.76 -5.88
N PRO A 106 4.03 23.72 -6.28
CA PRO A 106 3.75 24.93 -5.51
C PRO A 106 3.21 24.58 -4.11
N GLU A 107 3.40 25.48 -3.14
CA GLU A 107 3.08 25.23 -1.72
C GLU A 107 1.59 24.88 -1.51
N ASP A 108 0.68 25.55 -2.17
CA ASP A 108 -0.76 25.29 -2.10
C ASP A 108 -1.10 23.88 -2.57
N ARG A 109 -0.51 23.43 -3.67
CA ARG A 109 -0.66 22.07 -4.18
C ARG A 109 -0.01 21.04 -3.25
N HIS A 110 1.12 21.38 -2.65
CA HIS A 110 1.77 20.50 -1.66
C HIS A 110 0.84 20.23 -0.46
N LEU A 111 0.14 21.24 0.03
CA LEU A 111 -0.83 21.08 1.13
C LEU A 111 -2.05 20.23 0.73
N GLU A 112 -2.50 20.32 -0.52
CA GLU A 112 -3.56 19.42 -1.04
C GLU A 112 -3.10 17.95 -1.02
N MET A 113 -1.86 17.68 -1.46
CA MET A 113 -1.32 16.31 -1.44
C MET A 113 -1.23 15.75 -0.03
N VAL A 114 -0.80 16.58 0.94
CA VAL A 114 -0.78 16.19 2.36
C VAL A 114 -2.19 15.84 2.87
N ASP A 115 -3.22 16.60 2.50
CA ASP A 115 -4.59 16.30 2.93
C ASP A 115 -5.09 14.98 2.34
N ARG A 116 -4.71 14.63 1.09
CA ARG A 116 -5.02 13.33 0.47
C ARG A 116 -4.30 12.17 1.17
N GLU A 117 -3.05 12.35 1.57
CA GLU A 117 -2.32 11.33 2.36
C GLU A 117 -2.97 11.12 3.74
N ILE A 118 -3.43 12.18 4.39
CA ILE A 118 -4.18 12.08 5.66
C ILE A 118 -5.51 11.33 5.45
N GLU A 119 -6.19 11.56 4.34
CA GLU A 119 -7.39 10.80 3.97
C GLU A 119 -7.08 9.29 3.85
N ALA A 120 -5.98 8.93 3.19
CA ALA A 120 -5.51 7.55 3.11
C ALA A 120 -5.25 6.95 4.50
N GLN A 121 -4.58 7.68 5.39
CA GLN A 121 -4.31 7.24 6.75
C GLN A 121 -5.61 6.92 7.50
N HIS A 122 -6.61 7.77 7.43
CA HIS A 122 -7.92 7.53 8.05
C HIS A 122 -8.68 6.35 7.43
N TYR A 123 -8.51 6.08 6.15
CA TYR A 123 -9.09 4.91 5.50
C TYR A 123 -8.46 3.61 5.99
N PHE A 124 -7.14 3.56 6.14
CA PHE A 124 -6.42 2.34 6.53
C PHE A 124 -6.38 2.09 8.04
N GLN A 125 -6.54 3.10 8.88
CA GLN A 125 -6.49 2.92 10.34
C GLN A 125 -7.48 1.88 10.88
N PRO A 126 -8.78 1.88 10.51
CA PRO A 126 -9.71 0.84 10.94
C PRO A 126 -9.32 -0.57 10.45
N ILE A 127 -8.66 -0.67 9.31
CA ILE A 127 -8.14 -1.95 8.78
C ILE A 127 -7.03 -2.47 9.70
N PHE A 128 -6.08 -1.61 10.12
CA PHE A 128 -5.04 -1.98 11.08
C PHE A 128 -5.61 -2.46 12.41
N GLU A 129 -6.59 -1.72 12.96
CA GLU A 129 -7.24 -2.08 14.23
C GLU A 129 -7.96 -3.42 14.14
N ARG A 130 -8.70 -3.65 13.05
CA ARG A 130 -9.36 -4.92 12.79
C ARG A 130 -8.37 -6.08 12.71
N LEU A 131 -7.24 -5.90 12.00
CA LEU A 131 -6.24 -6.94 11.80
C LEU A 131 -5.39 -7.20 13.05
N ARG A 132 -5.23 -6.23 13.95
CA ARG A 132 -4.66 -6.45 15.28
C ARG A 132 -5.56 -7.32 16.13
N ALA A 133 -6.88 -7.08 16.07
CA ALA A 133 -7.85 -7.86 16.83
C ALA A 133 -8.07 -9.27 16.24
N LYS A 134 -8.04 -9.40 14.92
CA LYS A 134 -8.26 -10.65 14.20
C LYS A 134 -7.31 -10.74 13.00
N PRO A 135 -6.09 -11.26 13.20
CA PRO A 135 -5.12 -11.47 12.12
C PRO A 135 -5.66 -12.41 11.04
N ASP A 136 -5.23 -12.17 9.80
CA ASP A 136 -5.45 -13.03 8.64
C ASP A 136 -4.14 -13.25 7.87
N GLU A 137 -4.19 -13.88 6.70
CA GLU A 137 -3.00 -14.18 5.91
C GLU A 137 -2.61 -13.08 4.91
N SER A 138 -3.30 -11.94 4.91
CA SER A 138 -3.01 -10.82 4.04
C SER A 138 -1.64 -10.20 4.33
N LEU A 139 -1.04 -9.57 3.31
CA LEU A 139 0.22 -8.85 3.46
C LEU A 139 0.15 -7.81 4.60
N ILE A 140 -0.90 -7.03 4.63
CA ILE A 140 -1.08 -5.99 5.63
C ILE A 140 -1.18 -6.55 7.05
N SER A 141 -1.81 -7.73 7.23
CA SER A 141 -1.89 -8.41 8.52
C SER A 141 -0.49 -8.81 9.04
N VAL A 142 0.40 -9.24 8.15
CA VAL A 142 1.80 -9.52 8.50
C VAL A 142 2.50 -8.25 8.98
N LEU A 143 2.38 -7.15 8.25
CA LEU A 143 3.02 -5.88 8.62
C LEU A 143 2.51 -5.34 9.96
N VAL A 144 1.21 -5.47 10.22
CA VAL A 144 0.56 -4.98 11.44
C VAL A 144 0.95 -5.79 12.68
N ASN A 145 1.20 -7.11 12.54
CA ASN A 145 1.31 -8.01 13.68
C ASN A 145 2.71 -8.58 13.92
N THR A 146 3.62 -8.53 12.92
CA THR A 146 4.95 -9.14 13.07
C THR A 146 5.81 -8.33 14.02
N VAL A 147 6.26 -8.95 15.09
CA VAL A 147 7.28 -8.38 15.99
C VAL A 147 8.62 -8.38 15.26
N ILE A 148 9.20 -7.20 15.09
CA ILE A 148 10.48 -7.04 14.40
C ILE A 148 11.61 -7.44 15.35
N ASP A 149 12.49 -8.35 14.87
CA ASP A 149 13.64 -8.79 15.62
C ASP A 149 14.56 -7.60 15.99
N GLY A 150 14.98 -7.55 17.23
CA GLY A 150 15.76 -6.43 17.77
C GLY A 150 14.95 -5.20 18.16
N TRP A 151 13.66 -5.07 17.74
CA TRP A 151 12.78 -3.97 18.20
C TRP A 151 11.88 -4.38 19.35
N GLY A 152 11.58 -5.69 19.49
CA GLY A 152 10.68 -6.21 20.53
C GLY A 152 9.23 -5.80 20.38
N ARG A 153 8.86 -5.21 19.23
CA ARG A 153 7.50 -4.74 18.91
C ARG A 153 7.23 -4.80 17.42
N PRO A 154 5.96 -4.81 16.99
CA PRO A 154 5.58 -4.57 15.61
C PRO A 154 5.74 -3.09 15.24
N LEU A 155 5.46 -2.76 13.98
CA LEU A 155 5.35 -1.38 13.51
C LEU A 155 4.25 -0.65 14.30
N ASN A 156 4.51 0.59 14.71
CA ASN A 156 3.49 1.48 15.25
C ASN A 156 2.68 2.14 14.12
N ASP A 157 1.61 2.87 14.45
CA ASP A 157 0.72 3.47 13.45
C ASP A 157 1.44 4.45 12.52
N ASN A 158 2.35 5.28 13.03
CA ASN A 158 3.12 6.20 12.18
C ASN A 158 3.97 5.44 11.15
N GLU A 159 4.61 4.34 11.59
CA GLU A 159 5.43 3.48 10.73
C GLU A 159 4.58 2.72 9.72
N LEU A 160 3.43 2.17 10.13
CA LEU A 160 2.50 1.47 9.23
C LEU A 160 1.97 2.40 8.13
N HIS A 161 1.52 3.60 8.51
CA HIS A 161 1.03 4.57 7.53
C HIS A 161 2.13 5.04 6.58
N ALA A 162 3.37 5.18 7.06
CA ALA A 162 4.49 5.55 6.21
C ALA A 162 4.82 4.44 5.20
N GLU A 163 4.89 3.18 5.64
CA GLU A 163 5.18 2.04 4.76
C GLU A 163 4.08 1.77 3.74
N LEU A 164 2.82 2.03 4.10
CA LEU A 164 1.69 1.81 3.21
C LEU A 164 1.72 2.74 1.98
N MET A 165 2.30 3.92 2.12
CA MET A 165 2.36 4.94 1.07
C MET A 165 3.65 4.89 0.25
N ALA A 166 4.72 4.21 0.75
CA ALA A 166 6.02 4.13 0.12
C ALA A 166 6.14 2.94 -0.84
#